data_f6b27bd4457fab052de7738a48c2bee6
#
_entry.id   f6b27bd4457fab052de7738a48c2bee6
#
_cell.length_a   1.000
_cell.length_b   1.000
_cell.length_c   1.000
_cell.angle_alpha   90.00
_cell.angle_beta   90.00
_cell.angle_gamma   90.00
#
_symmetry.space_group_name_H-M   'P 1'
#
loop_
_entity.id
_entity.type
_entity.pdbx_description
1 polymer ?
#
loop_
_entity_poly.entity_id
_entity_poly.type
_entity_poly.pdbx_seq_one_letter_code
_entity_poly.pdbx_strand_id
1 'polypeptide(L)'
;MEFELDPLGAYSLEESANFIGAWHKAPADGGTTTGHLHLAFLTDGDWRPVGICLTQDATGRVHGTVYGDDLNVDTAKRQVARILSLDVDARGWPEVGTRDPVVARLQQTFSGFRPVNWSSAYEAAAWCLISSRIAMRQGQAVKDRMSRELGHEVDIHGNRLWVFPAPSRLIELRSFAGLFGRKVEYLNSLGRAALTGALDTEMLRALPRDESLSQLKKLQGIGEFGSQLVRLRALSAVDELPTSEPRLAGAIRDAYGLSSEPDLEKLEHLAEKWRPYRMWVCVCLRRTASGGVGMMHSSATRPG
;
A
#
# COMPACT_ATOMS: atom_id res chain seq x y z
N MET A 1 -23.51 1.77 -2.69
CA MET A 1 -23.54 1.73 -1.19
C MET A 1 -22.49 2.69 -0.68
N GLU A 2 -22.72 3.33 0.49
CA GLU A 2 -21.86 4.42 0.98
C GLU A 2 -21.36 4.14 2.39
N PHE A 3 -20.23 4.75 2.74
CA PHE A 3 -19.66 4.74 4.08
C PHE A 3 -18.88 6.02 4.36
N GLU A 4 -18.60 6.28 5.64
CA GLU A 4 -17.79 7.42 6.08
C GLU A 4 -16.65 6.94 6.98
N LEU A 5 -15.52 7.67 6.92
CA LEU A 5 -14.35 7.48 7.78
C LEU A 5 -13.96 8.83 8.37
N ASP A 6 -13.77 8.87 9.69
CA ASP A 6 -13.29 10.03 10.44
C ASP A 6 -11.81 9.80 10.81
N PRO A 7 -10.85 10.43 10.10
CA PRO A 7 -9.43 10.28 10.43
C PRO A 7 -9.10 10.85 11.81
N LEU A 8 -8.43 10.07 12.64
CA LEU A 8 -7.89 10.59 13.90
C LEU A 8 -6.56 11.30 13.64
N GLY A 9 -6.53 12.64 13.69
CA GLY A 9 -5.41 13.50 13.31
C GLY A 9 -5.45 13.91 11.85
N ALA A 10 -4.48 14.73 11.42
CA ALA A 10 -4.43 15.30 10.09
C ALA A 10 -4.37 14.22 8.99
N TYR A 11 -5.16 14.42 7.94
CA TYR A 11 -5.18 13.56 6.75
C TYR A 11 -5.51 14.37 5.49
N SER A 12 -4.85 14.03 4.39
CA SER A 12 -5.12 14.54 3.04
C SER A 12 -5.32 13.40 2.06
N LEU A 13 -6.54 13.27 1.54
CA LEU A 13 -6.88 12.31 0.50
C LEU A 13 -6.09 12.61 -0.78
N GLU A 14 -5.92 13.89 -1.11
CA GLU A 14 -5.13 14.34 -2.26
C GLU A 14 -3.67 13.88 -2.17
N GLU A 15 -3.04 14.00 -1.00
CA GLU A 15 -1.66 13.53 -0.79
C GLU A 15 -1.53 12.01 -0.91
N SER A 16 -2.53 11.26 -0.44
CA SER A 16 -2.58 9.82 -0.63
C SER A 16 -2.74 9.44 -2.10
N ALA A 17 -3.63 10.13 -2.81
CA ALA A 17 -3.88 9.91 -4.24
C ALA A 17 -2.66 10.29 -5.10
N ASN A 18 -2.00 11.41 -4.79
CA ASN A 18 -0.76 11.82 -5.46
C ASN A 18 0.35 10.80 -5.26
N PHE A 19 0.43 10.20 -4.06
CA PHE A 19 1.42 9.15 -3.78
C PHE A 19 1.25 7.92 -4.67
N ILE A 20 0.02 7.52 -4.97
CA ILE A 20 -0.25 6.35 -5.84
C ILE A 20 -0.51 6.74 -7.30
N GLY A 21 -0.48 8.03 -7.64
CA GLY A 21 -0.71 8.53 -9.00
C GLY A 21 -2.15 8.37 -9.50
N ALA A 22 -3.14 8.38 -8.60
CA ALA A 22 -4.55 8.08 -8.89
C ALA A 22 -5.51 9.25 -8.57
N TRP A 23 -5.01 10.49 -8.53
CA TRP A 23 -5.84 11.65 -8.27
C TRP A 23 -6.65 12.06 -9.51
N HIS A 24 -7.97 12.09 -9.39
CA HIS A 24 -8.90 12.56 -10.40
C HIS A 24 -9.44 13.94 -9.98
N LYS A 25 -9.17 14.96 -10.79
CA LYS A 25 -9.73 16.29 -10.56
C LYS A 25 -11.25 16.25 -10.76
N ALA A 26 -11.99 16.96 -9.90
CA ALA A 26 -13.43 17.13 -10.10
C ALA A 26 -13.70 17.84 -11.43
N PRO A 27 -14.80 17.54 -12.12
CA PRO A 27 -15.26 18.36 -13.23
C PRO A 27 -15.46 19.82 -12.82
N ALA A 28 -15.28 20.75 -13.75
CA ALA A 28 -15.29 22.19 -13.48
C ALA A 28 -16.67 22.79 -13.11
N ASP A 29 -17.64 22.00 -12.79
CA ASP A 29 -19.06 22.36 -12.65
C ASP A 29 -19.45 22.88 -11.25
N GLY A 30 -18.53 23.55 -10.55
CA GLY A 30 -18.87 24.36 -9.36
C GLY A 30 -19.17 23.58 -8.06
N GLY A 31 -18.91 22.29 -8.01
CA GLY A 31 -18.98 21.50 -6.77
C GLY A 31 -17.83 21.81 -5.82
N THR A 32 -18.11 21.78 -4.52
CA THR A 32 -17.12 22.03 -3.44
C THR A 32 -16.08 20.92 -3.25
N THR A 33 -16.13 19.85 -4.03
CA THR A 33 -15.19 18.72 -3.99
C THR A 33 -13.98 19.00 -4.87
N THR A 34 -12.81 19.09 -4.27
CA THR A 34 -11.52 19.40 -4.92
C THR A 34 -10.96 18.26 -5.77
N GLY A 35 -11.61 17.10 -5.79
CA GLY A 35 -11.23 15.90 -6.54
C GLY A 35 -11.61 14.61 -5.80
N HIS A 36 -11.33 13.48 -6.42
CA HIS A 36 -11.62 12.15 -5.86
C HIS A 36 -10.52 11.14 -6.15
N LEU A 37 -10.46 10.11 -5.32
CA LEU A 37 -9.58 8.96 -5.46
C LEU A 37 -10.40 7.73 -5.80
N HIS A 38 -10.02 7.03 -6.87
CA HIS A 38 -10.57 5.73 -7.20
C HIS A 38 -9.61 4.62 -6.77
N LEU A 39 -10.13 3.62 -6.10
CA LEU A 39 -9.43 2.38 -5.76
C LEU A 39 -10.19 1.20 -6.34
N ALA A 40 -9.47 0.17 -6.79
CA ALA A 40 -10.04 -1.11 -7.18
C ALA A 40 -9.18 -2.24 -6.64
N PHE A 41 -9.79 -3.18 -5.92
CA PHE A 41 -9.08 -4.28 -5.26
C PHE A 41 -10.02 -5.48 -5.03
N LEU A 42 -9.44 -6.60 -4.57
CA LEU A 42 -10.22 -7.74 -4.08
C LEU A 42 -10.53 -7.55 -2.59
N THR A 43 -11.78 -7.80 -2.19
CA THR A 43 -12.17 -7.80 -0.78
C THR A 43 -11.45 -8.91 -0.01
N ASP A 44 -11.08 -8.63 1.24
CA ASP A 44 -10.45 -9.60 2.12
C ASP A 44 -11.43 -10.77 2.42
N GLY A 45 -10.94 -11.99 2.30
CA GLY A 45 -11.64 -13.22 2.65
C GLY A 45 -12.45 -13.84 1.52
N ASP A 46 -13.32 -13.11 0.84
CA ASP A 46 -14.19 -13.60 -0.24
C ASP A 46 -13.67 -13.34 -1.65
N TRP A 47 -12.61 -12.55 -1.78
CA TRP A 47 -11.91 -12.27 -3.04
C TRP A 47 -12.79 -11.68 -4.15
N ARG A 48 -13.79 -10.88 -3.78
CA ARG A 48 -14.67 -10.20 -4.74
C ARG A 48 -14.04 -8.91 -5.24
N PRO A 49 -14.14 -8.60 -6.54
CA PRO A 49 -13.68 -7.33 -7.06
C PRO A 49 -14.57 -6.19 -6.56
N VAL A 50 -13.95 -5.14 -6.06
CA VAL A 50 -14.64 -3.93 -5.59
C VAL A 50 -13.98 -2.69 -6.14
N GLY A 51 -14.80 -1.72 -6.55
CA GLY A 51 -14.41 -0.35 -6.85
C GLY A 51 -14.85 0.59 -5.73
N ILE A 52 -14.02 1.56 -5.40
CA ILE A 52 -14.31 2.57 -4.38
C ILE A 52 -14.01 3.95 -4.97
N CYS A 53 -14.99 4.85 -4.90
CA CYS A 53 -14.78 6.28 -5.10
C CYS A 53 -14.72 6.98 -3.74
N LEU A 54 -13.67 7.75 -3.49
CA LEU A 54 -13.44 8.45 -2.24
C LEU A 54 -13.37 9.97 -2.48
N THR A 55 -14.05 10.72 -1.63
CA THR A 55 -13.93 12.18 -1.54
C THR A 55 -13.62 12.59 -0.11
N GLN A 56 -13.07 13.78 0.09
CA GLN A 56 -12.83 14.34 1.42
C GLN A 56 -13.50 15.70 1.51
N ASP A 57 -14.28 15.93 2.58
CA ASP A 57 -14.94 17.20 2.81
C ASP A 57 -14.07 18.20 3.59
N ALA A 58 -14.57 19.42 3.77
CA ALA A 58 -13.86 20.49 4.46
C ALA A 58 -13.65 20.21 5.98
N THR A 59 -14.35 19.25 6.56
CA THR A 59 -14.16 18.82 7.95
C THR A 59 -13.02 17.80 8.08
N GLY A 60 -12.54 17.28 6.94
CA GLY A 60 -11.52 16.23 6.88
C GLY A 60 -12.09 14.81 6.85
N ARG A 61 -13.43 14.65 6.91
CA ARG A 61 -14.10 13.35 6.80
C ARG A 61 -13.96 12.80 5.37
N VAL A 62 -13.74 11.51 5.27
CA VAL A 62 -13.66 10.79 3.99
C VAL A 62 -14.98 10.07 3.74
N HIS A 63 -15.58 10.34 2.59
CA HIS A 63 -16.79 9.68 2.11
C HIS A 63 -16.43 8.67 1.03
N GLY A 64 -16.95 7.45 1.14
CA GLY A 64 -16.70 6.38 0.20
C GLY A 64 -17.97 5.86 -0.44
N THR A 65 -17.97 5.71 -1.77
CA THR A 65 -19.02 5.01 -2.53
C THR A 65 -18.46 3.70 -3.06
N VAL A 66 -19.17 2.60 -2.80
CA VAL A 66 -18.77 1.23 -3.17
C VAL A 66 -19.46 0.82 -4.46
N TYR A 67 -18.69 0.30 -5.42
CA TYR A 67 -19.09 -0.24 -6.71
C TYR A 67 -18.77 -1.73 -6.78
N GLY A 68 -19.75 -2.54 -7.16
CA GLY A 68 -19.67 -3.98 -7.30
C GLY A 68 -20.91 -4.67 -6.73
N ASP A 69 -21.07 -5.96 -7.03
CA ASP A 69 -22.26 -6.74 -6.68
C ASP A 69 -22.03 -7.56 -5.40
N ASP A 70 -23.10 -7.70 -4.60
CA ASP A 70 -23.13 -8.53 -3.38
C ASP A 70 -21.96 -8.29 -2.41
N LEU A 71 -21.58 -7.04 -2.19
CA LEU A 71 -20.44 -6.65 -1.36
C LEU A 71 -20.83 -6.39 0.10
N ASN A 72 -19.96 -6.79 1.01
CA ASN A 72 -20.03 -6.37 2.40
C ASN A 72 -19.35 -5.00 2.55
N VAL A 73 -20.15 -3.95 2.73
CA VAL A 73 -19.67 -2.56 2.85
C VAL A 73 -18.72 -2.40 4.04
N ASP A 74 -18.99 -3.06 5.16
CA ASP A 74 -18.13 -2.96 6.35
C ASP A 74 -16.75 -3.58 6.11
N THR A 75 -16.66 -4.64 5.33
CA THR A 75 -15.37 -5.21 4.91
C THR A 75 -14.63 -4.25 4.00
N ALA A 76 -15.29 -3.70 2.99
CA ALA A 76 -14.69 -2.70 2.10
C ALA A 76 -14.24 -1.44 2.87
N LYS A 77 -15.06 -0.94 3.80
CA LYS A 77 -14.74 0.20 4.66
C LYS A 77 -13.50 -0.04 5.51
N ARG A 78 -13.41 -1.20 6.22
CA ARG A 78 -12.23 -1.55 7.02
C ARG A 78 -10.97 -1.67 6.16
N GLN A 79 -11.11 -2.27 4.98
CA GLN A 79 -9.99 -2.45 4.06
C GLN A 79 -9.50 -1.10 3.49
N VAL A 80 -10.41 -0.18 3.12
CA VAL A 80 -10.06 1.19 2.73
C VAL A 80 -9.38 1.94 3.88
N ALA A 81 -9.89 1.83 5.11
CA ALA A 81 -9.25 2.45 6.27
C ALA A 81 -7.80 1.97 6.44
N ARG A 82 -7.54 0.66 6.30
CA ARG A 82 -6.19 0.08 6.35
C ARG A 82 -5.33 0.53 5.17
N ILE A 83 -5.86 0.53 3.94
CA ILE A 83 -5.14 0.98 2.74
C ILE A 83 -4.62 2.41 2.91
N LEU A 84 -5.47 3.31 3.41
CA LEU A 84 -5.16 4.72 3.57
C LEU A 84 -4.58 5.08 4.95
N SER A 85 -4.29 4.09 5.81
CA SER A 85 -3.84 4.29 7.20
C SER A 85 -4.79 5.16 8.03
N LEU A 86 -6.10 5.07 7.76
CA LEU A 86 -7.14 5.79 8.51
C LEU A 86 -7.59 5.04 9.78
N ASP A 87 -7.23 3.77 9.89
CA ASP A 87 -7.38 2.94 11.08
C ASP A 87 -6.29 3.17 12.14
N VAL A 88 -5.37 4.10 11.85
CA VAL A 88 -4.28 4.50 12.76
C VAL A 88 -4.60 5.85 13.41
N ASP A 89 -4.45 5.93 14.73
CA ASP A 89 -4.51 7.21 15.44
C ASP A 89 -3.21 8.00 15.16
N ALA A 90 -3.35 9.08 14.37
CA ALA A 90 -2.24 9.94 13.96
C ALA A 90 -2.20 11.27 14.74
N ARG A 91 -2.93 11.41 15.86
CA ARG A 91 -2.90 12.65 16.67
C ARG A 91 -1.52 12.90 17.26
N GLY A 92 -0.75 11.85 17.54
CA GLY A 92 0.63 11.95 18.00
C GLY A 92 1.67 12.14 16.88
N TRP A 93 1.27 12.08 15.60
CA TRP A 93 2.22 12.23 14.50
C TRP A 93 2.98 13.58 14.49
N PRO A 94 2.36 14.74 14.76
CA PRO A 94 3.07 16.03 14.82
C PRO A 94 4.18 16.06 15.88
N GLU A 95 4.03 15.35 17.00
CA GLU A 95 5.02 15.30 18.08
C GLU A 95 6.36 14.68 17.63
N VAL A 96 6.35 13.80 16.63
CA VAL A 96 7.59 13.24 16.06
C VAL A 96 8.42 14.35 15.42
N GLY A 97 7.77 15.30 14.73
CA GLY A 97 8.45 16.47 14.16
C GLY A 97 9.05 17.40 15.21
N THR A 98 8.47 17.49 16.42
CA THR A 98 9.08 18.30 17.50
C THR A 98 10.37 17.66 18.04
N ARG A 99 10.50 16.33 17.93
CA ARG A 99 11.68 15.57 18.41
C ARG A 99 12.77 15.44 17.34
N ASP A 100 12.38 15.60 16.06
CA ASP A 100 13.30 15.40 14.93
C ASP A 100 13.04 16.43 13.82
N PRO A 101 13.99 17.37 13.59
CA PRO A 101 13.82 18.44 12.59
C PRO A 101 13.77 17.93 11.13
N VAL A 102 14.31 16.74 10.84
CA VAL A 102 14.16 16.11 9.52
C VAL A 102 12.72 15.68 9.35
N VAL A 103 12.12 15.04 10.35
CA VAL A 103 10.72 14.63 10.31
C VAL A 103 9.79 15.85 10.24
N ALA A 104 10.10 16.94 10.94
CA ALA A 104 9.33 18.19 10.84
C ALA A 104 9.26 18.70 9.39
N ARG A 105 10.39 18.69 8.67
CA ARG A 105 10.42 19.08 7.25
C ARG A 105 9.61 18.13 6.37
N LEU A 106 9.65 16.81 6.64
CA LEU A 106 8.85 15.83 5.90
C LEU A 106 7.34 16.07 6.12
N GLN A 107 6.93 16.36 7.36
CA GLN A 107 5.54 16.66 7.70
C GLN A 107 5.04 17.95 7.04
N GLN A 108 5.89 18.96 6.91
CA GLN A 108 5.58 20.19 6.18
C GLN A 108 5.47 19.94 4.67
N THR A 109 6.42 19.17 4.10
CA THR A 109 6.45 18.85 2.67
C THR A 109 5.26 18.00 2.24
N PHE A 110 4.85 17.05 3.08
CA PHE A 110 3.78 16.10 2.82
C PHE A 110 2.64 16.28 3.85
N SER A 111 2.09 17.49 3.90
CA SER A 111 1.07 17.84 4.91
C SER A 111 -0.16 16.96 4.81
N GLY A 112 -0.53 16.30 5.91
CA GLY A 112 -1.66 15.37 5.98
C GLY A 112 -1.42 14.02 5.29
N PHE A 113 -0.25 13.77 4.70
CA PHE A 113 0.05 12.48 4.09
C PHE A 113 0.15 11.37 5.15
N ARG A 114 -0.50 10.26 4.86
CA ARG A 114 -0.31 8.98 5.54
C ARG A 114 0.12 7.93 4.54
N PRO A 115 1.00 6.98 4.87
CA PRO A 115 1.41 5.93 3.95
C PRO A 115 0.22 5.15 3.42
N VAL A 116 0.12 5.02 2.08
CA VAL A 116 -0.88 4.18 1.45
C VAL A 116 -0.35 2.75 1.40
N ASN A 117 -1.11 1.82 1.92
CA ASN A 117 -0.74 0.41 2.03
C ASN A 117 -1.26 -0.41 0.84
N TRP A 118 -0.77 -1.64 0.69
CA TRP A 118 -1.33 -2.63 -0.22
C TRP A 118 -2.74 -3.01 0.22
N SER A 119 -3.58 -3.36 -0.76
CA SER A 119 -4.97 -3.74 -0.49
C SER A 119 -5.07 -4.97 0.43
N SER A 120 -4.14 -5.92 0.29
CA SER A 120 -4.10 -7.15 1.08
C SER A 120 -2.69 -7.72 1.20
N ALA A 121 -2.49 -8.64 2.16
CA ALA A 121 -1.27 -9.44 2.27
C ALA A 121 -1.02 -10.26 1.00
N TYR A 122 -2.09 -10.76 0.37
CA TYR A 122 -2.04 -11.50 -0.89
C TYR A 122 -1.44 -10.66 -2.02
N GLU A 123 -1.96 -9.45 -2.26
CA GLU A 123 -1.48 -8.60 -3.36
C GLU A 123 -0.04 -8.12 -3.12
N ALA A 124 0.31 -7.80 -1.88
CA ALA A 124 1.69 -7.44 -1.52
C ALA A 124 2.67 -8.60 -1.73
N ALA A 125 2.29 -9.82 -1.36
CA ALA A 125 3.11 -11.01 -1.58
C ALA A 125 3.23 -11.33 -3.09
N ALA A 126 2.15 -11.23 -3.86
CA ALA A 126 2.18 -11.37 -5.31
C ALA A 126 3.14 -10.35 -5.96
N TRP A 127 3.10 -9.09 -5.51
CA TRP A 127 4.03 -8.08 -5.96
C TRP A 127 5.50 -8.46 -5.70
N CYS A 128 5.81 -8.98 -4.51
CA CYS A 128 7.16 -9.43 -4.18
C CYS A 128 7.66 -10.52 -5.15
N LEU A 129 6.79 -11.46 -5.50
CA LEU A 129 7.12 -12.55 -6.44
C LEU A 129 7.30 -12.03 -7.87
N ILE A 130 6.38 -11.19 -8.34
CA ILE A 130 6.41 -10.63 -9.69
C ILE A 130 7.65 -9.75 -9.88
N SER A 131 7.92 -8.84 -8.94
CA SER A 131 8.99 -7.84 -9.05
C SER A 131 10.38 -8.38 -8.71
N SER A 132 10.48 -9.58 -8.16
CA SER A 132 11.78 -10.15 -7.75
C SER A 132 12.75 -10.24 -8.94
N ARG A 133 14.00 -9.76 -8.72
CA ARG A 133 15.11 -9.84 -9.71
C ARG A 133 14.83 -9.21 -11.08
N ILE A 134 13.91 -8.28 -11.17
CA ILE A 134 13.67 -7.45 -12.35
C ILE A 134 13.54 -5.98 -11.94
N ALA A 135 13.70 -5.08 -12.90
CA ALA A 135 13.48 -3.67 -12.65
C ALA A 135 12.02 -3.42 -12.21
N MET A 136 11.82 -2.53 -11.26
CA MET A 136 10.49 -2.21 -10.70
C MET A 136 9.48 -1.86 -11.80
N ARG A 137 9.89 -1.06 -12.81
CA ARG A 137 9.03 -0.71 -13.95
C ARG A 137 8.59 -1.96 -14.76
N GLN A 138 9.47 -2.94 -14.90
CA GLN A 138 9.12 -4.20 -15.57
C GLN A 138 8.13 -5.01 -14.72
N GLY A 139 8.35 -5.09 -13.40
CA GLY A 139 7.43 -5.75 -12.47
C GLY A 139 6.05 -5.12 -12.52
N GLN A 140 5.98 -3.77 -12.55
CA GLN A 140 4.71 -3.05 -12.68
C GLN A 140 3.99 -3.37 -14.00
N ALA A 141 4.71 -3.35 -15.12
CA ALA A 141 4.13 -3.69 -16.42
C ALA A 141 3.58 -5.13 -16.48
N VAL A 142 4.25 -6.09 -15.81
CA VAL A 142 3.76 -7.47 -15.70
C VAL A 142 2.50 -7.53 -14.83
N LYS A 143 2.51 -6.88 -13.66
CA LYS A 143 1.34 -6.81 -12.75
C LYS A 143 0.12 -6.20 -13.45
N ASP A 144 0.29 -5.07 -14.14
CA ASP A 144 -0.78 -4.36 -14.86
C ASP A 144 -1.38 -5.25 -15.96
N ARG A 145 -0.54 -5.94 -16.70
CA ARG A 145 -0.99 -6.89 -17.72
C ARG A 145 -1.73 -8.08 -17.11
N MET A 146 -1.23 -8.64 -16.01
CA MET A 146 -1.95 -9.70 -15.28
C MET A 146 -3.32 -9.24 -14.81
N SER A 147 -3.43 -8.00 -14.30
CA SER A 147 -4.71 -7.43 -13.90
C SER A 147 -5.68 -7.33 -15.07
N ARG A 148 -5.21 -6.91 -16.25
CA ARG A 148 -6.05 -6.76 -17.46
C ARG A 148 -6.46 -8.09 -18.08
N GLU A 149 -5.55 -9.07 -18.14
CA GLU A 149 -5.79 -10.34 -18.85
C GLU A 149 -6.45 -11.40 -17.96
N LEU A 150 -6.19 -11.38 -16.66
CA LEU A 150 -6.62 -12.43 -15.71
C LEU A 150 -7.47 -11.91 -14.56
N GLY A 151 -7.48 -10.60 -14.32
CA GLY A 151 -8.22 -9.96 -13.24
C GLY A 151 -9.64 -9.57 -13.65
N HIS A 152 -10.17 -8.55 -12.96
CA HIS A 152 -11.53 -8.05 -13.19
C HIS A 152 -11.50 -6.56 -13.50
N GLU A 153 -12.32 -6.14 -14.46
CA GLU A 153 -12.58 -4.73 -14.73
C GLU A 153 -13.68 -4.23 -13.78
N VAL A 154 -13.47 -3.05 -13.22
CA VAL A 154 -14.46 -2.33 -12.42
C VAL A 154 -14.60 -0.93 -13.00
N ASP A 155 -15.84 -0.53 -13.33
CA ASP A 155 -16.15 0.83 -13.78
C ASP A 155 -16.56 1.70 -12.59
N ILE A 156 -15.91 2.86 -12.47
CA ILE A 156 -16.24 3.89 -11.48
C ILE A 156 -16.43 5.21 -12.24
N HIS A 157 -17.67 5.63 -12.43
CA HIS A 157 -18.01 6.86 -13.18
C HIS A 157 -17.39 6.92 -14.58
N GLY A 158 -17.39 5.81 -15.33
CA GLY A 158 -16.77 5.72 -16.65
C GLY A 158 -15.24 5.56 -16.62
N ASN A 159 -14.63 5.51 -15.45
CA ASN A 159 -13.21 5.19 -15.30
C ASN A 159 -13.03 3.69 -15.06
N ARG A 160 -12.36 3.04 -16.00
CA ARG A 160 -12.10 1.60 -15.95
C ARG A 160 -10.84 1.31 -15.16
N LEU A 161 -10.97 0.58 -14.08
CA LEU A 161 -9.89 0.10 -13.23
C LEU A 161 -9.81 -1.43 -13.30
N TRP A 162 -8.58 -1.94 -13.17
CA TRP A 162 -8.33 -3.38 -13.24
C TRP A 162 -7.86 -3.90 -11.89
N VAL A 163 -8.59 -4.85 -11.34
CA VAL A 163 -8.28 -5.53 -10.09
C VAL A 163 -7.31 -6.68 -10.38
N PHE A 164 -6.35 -6.90 -9.49
CA PHE A 164 -5.41 -8.03 -9.60
C PHE A 164 -6.16 -9.37 -9.60
N PRO A 165 -5.67 -10.41 -10.30
CA PRO A 165 -6.33 -11.71 -10.38
C PRO A 165 -6.68 -12.30 -9.02
N ALA A 166 -7.87 -12.87 -8.89
CA ALA A 166 -8.27 -13.62 -7.69
C ALA A 166 -7.37 -14.85 -7.49
N PRO A 167 -7.20 -15.34 -6.24
CA PRO A 167 -6.34 -16.49 -5.94
C PRO A 167 -6.62 -17.73 -6.77
N SER A 168 -7.89 -18.01 -7.07
CA SER A 168 -8.30 -19.13 -7.94
C SER A 168 -7.71 -19.04 -9.35
N ARG A 169 -7.61 -17.82 -9.91
CA ARG A 169 -7.01 -17.62 -11.23
C ARG A 169 -5.52 -17.86 -11.23
N LEU A 170 -4.82 -17.52 -10.12
CA LEU A 170 -3.38 -17.79 -10.02
C LEU A 170 -3.07 -19.28 -9.91
N ILE A 171 -3.94 -20.08 -9.29
CA ILE A 171 -3.74 -21.54 -9.19
C ILE A 171 -3.73 -22.20 -10.57
N GLU A 172 -4.50 -21.68 -11.51
CA GLU A 172 -4.63 -22.21 -12.87
C GLU A 172 -3.52 -21.73 -13.83
N LEU A 173 -2.70 -20.77 -13.39
CA LEU A 173 -1.69 -20.14 -14.23
C LEU A 173 -0.60 -21.16 -14.63
N ARG A 174 -0.41 -21.35 -15.93
CA ARG A 174 0.65 -22.24 -16.47
C ARG A 174 1.87 -21.48 -16.97
N SER A 175 1.63 -20.33 -17.56
CA SER A 175 2.66 -19.41 -18.05
C SER A 175 2.12 -18.00 -18.13
N PHE A 176 2.98 -17.00 -18.05
CA PHE A 176 2.61 -15.61 -18.30
C PHE A 176 3.84 -14.84 -18.80
N ALA A 177 3.66 -14.02 -19.82
CA ALA A 177 4.75 -13.26 -20.42
C ALA A 177 5.35 -12.26 -19.40
N GLY A 178 6.68 -12.35 -19.19
CA GLY A 178 7.40 -11.55 -18.19
C GLY A 178 7.54 -12.20 -16.82
N LEU A 179 6.96 -13.39 -16.61
CA LEU A 179 7.27 -14.24 -15.46
C LEU A 179 8.30 -15.28 -15.87
N PHE A 180 9.45 -15.29 -15.20
CA PHE A 180 10.57 -16.18 -15.51
C PHE A 180 10.91 -17.10 -14.34
N GLY A 181 11.56 -18.21 -14.61
CA GLY A 181 11.97 -19.19 -13.63
C GLY A 181 10.76 -19.79 -12.91
N ARG A 182 10.82 -19.85 -11.59
CA ARG A 182 9.79 -20.47 -10.77
C ARG A 182 8.66 -19.52 -10.34
N LYS A 183 8.56 -18.31 -10.92
CA LYS A 183 7.56 -17.32 -10.49
C LYS A 183 6.12 -17.80 -10.67
N VAL A 184 5.83 -18.55 -11.74
CA VAL A 184 4.49 -19.14 -11.96
C VAL A 184 4.17 -20.15 -10.85
N GLU A 185 5.10 -21.04 -10.51
CA GLU A 185 4.93 -22.02 -9.42
C GLU A 185 4.69 -21.31 -8.08
N TYR A 186 5.44 -20.23 -7.80
CA TYR A 186 5.29 -19.43 -6.57
C TYR A 186 3.94 -18.74 -6.52
N LEU A 187 3.47 -18.16 -7.64
CA LEU A 187 2.14 -17.55 -7.72
C LEU A 187 1.02 -18.59 -7.57
N ASN A 188 1.17 -19.80 -8.13
CA ASN A 188 0.22 -20.89 -7.89
C ASN A 188 0.17 -21.29 -6.40
N SER A 189 1.35 -21.39 -5.76
CA SER A 189 1.45 -21.70 -4.33
C SER A 189 0.83 -20.59 -3.48
N LEU A 190 1.06 -19.33 -3.84
CA LEU A 190 0.46 -18.15 -3.20
C LEU A 190 -1.07 -18.18 -3.31
N GLY A 191 -1.61 -18.49 -4.49
CA GLY A 191 -3.07 -18.62 -4.69
C GLY A 191 -3.68 -19.67 -3.78
N ARG A 192 -3.03 -20.84 -3.66
CA ARG A 192 -3.46 -21.90 -2.71
C ARG A 192 -3.41 -21.43 -1.26
N ALA A 193 -2.33 -20.79 -0.86
CA ALA A 193 -2.18 -20.25 0.49
C ALA A 193 -3.25 -19.19 0.83
N ALA A 194 -3.62 -18.35 -0.13
CA ALA A 194 -4.68 -17.38 0.05
C ALA A 194 -6.06 -18.03 0.26
N LEU A 195 -6.39 -19.05 -0.53
CA LEU A 195 -7.67 -19.77 -0.40
C LEU A 195 -7.77 -20.61 0.88
N THR A 196 -6.65 -20.98 1.48
CA THR A 196 -6.64 -21.69 2.79
C THR A 196 -6.57 -20.75 3.99
N GLY A 197 -6.64 -19.41 3.77
CA GLY A 197 -6.62 -18.43 4.85
C GLY A 197 -5.23 -18.06 5.38
N ALA A 198 -4.15 -18.65 4.84
CA ALA A 198 -2.78 -18.35 5.29
C ALA A 198 -2.33 -16.90 5.00
N LEU A 199 -3.11 -16.17 4.20
CA LEU A 199 -2.91 -14.77 3.86
C LEU A 199 -4.07 -13.88 4.34
N ASP A 200 -4.83 -14.34 5.32
CA ASP A 200 -5.81 -13.49 6.00
C ASP A 200 -5.08 -12.30 6.63
N THR A 201 -5.40 -11.10 6.14
CA THR A 201 -4.67 -9.87 6.50
C THR A 201 -4.88 -9.53 7.97
N GLU A 202 -6.08 -9.68 8.50
CA GLU A 202 -6.38 -9.34 9.90
C GLU A 202 -5.79 -10.38 10.86
N MET A 203 -5.83 -11.66 10.51
CA MET A 203 -5.19 -12.71 11.28
C MET A 203 -3.68 -12.48 11.36
N LEU A 204 -3.01 -12.25 10.23
CA LEU A 204 -1.57 -11.99 10.21
C LEU A 204 -1.20 -10.70 10.96
N ARG A 205 -2.04 -9.68 10.91
CA ARG A 205 -1.87 -8.40 11.60
C ARG A 205 -1.94 -8.56 13.13
N ALA A 206 -2.82 -9.43 13.61
CA ALA A 206 -2.99 -9.72 15.03
C ALA A 206 -1.82 -10.51 15.65
N LEU A 207 -1.01 -11.18 14.83
CA LEU A 207 0.13 -11.96 15.32
C LEU A 207 1.27 -11.05 15.81
N PRO A 208 2.03 -11.50 16.82
CA PRO A 208 3.32 -10.91 17.17
C PRO A 208 4.23 -10.82 15.93
N ARG A 209 5.13 -9.82 15.93
CA ARG A 209 6.01 -9.53 14.78
C ARG A 209 6.70 -10.78 14.24
N ASP A 210 7.38 -11.51 15.10
CA ASP A 210 8.23 -12.63 14.68
C ASP A 210 7.42 -13.84 14.21
N GLU A 211 6.23 -14.05 14.77
CA GLU A 211 5.28 -15.07 14.30
C GLU A 211 4.72 -14.72 12.93
N SER A 212 4.27 -13.48 12.74
CA SER A 212 3.78 -12.99 11.46
C SER A 212 4.85 -13.10 10.36
N LEU A 213 6.09 -12.64 10.63
CA LEU A 213 7.20 -12.80 9.69
C LEU A 213 7.52 -14.27 9.40
N SER A 214 7.49 -15.14 10.42
CA SER A 214 7.69 -16.58 10.26
C SER A 214 6.62 -17.20 9.37
N GLN A 215 5.34 -16.86 9.56
CA GLN A 215 4.26 -17.35 8.70
C GLN A 215 4.44 -16.88 7.26
N LEU A 216 4.75 -15.60 7.03
CA LEU A 216 4.99 -15.05 5.70
C LEU A 216 6.19 -15.72 4.98
N LYS A 217 7.24 -16.06 5.71
CA LYS A 217 8.43 -16.76 5.15
C LYS A 217 8.16 -18.22 4.75
N LYS A 218 7.06 -18.83 5.21
CA LYS A 218 6.64 -20.17 4.72
C LYS A 218 6.11 -20.13 3.29
N LEU A 219 5.74 -18.95 2.78
CA LEU A 219 5.30 -18.78 1.39
C LEU A 219 6.49 -18.96 0.45
N GLN A 220 6.33 -19.81 -0.56
CA GLN A 220 7.39 -20.09 -1.52
C GLN A 220 7.80 -18.81 -2.27
N GLY A 221 9.09 -18.50 -2.26
CA GLY A 221 9.65 -17.32 -2.91
C GLY A 221 9.58 -16.01 -2.09
N ILE A 222 8.99 -16.05 -0.89
CA ILE A 222 8.99 -14.92 0.05
C ILE A 222 10.13 -15.10 1.05
N GLY A 223 11.13 -14.24 0.95
CA GLY A 223 12.26 -14.16 1.88
C GLY A 223 12.11 -13.01 2.88
N GLU A 224 13.25 -12.60 3.47
CA GLU A 224 13.30 -11.53 4.49
C GLU A 224 12.67 -10.23 4.00
N PHE A 225 13.12 -9.71 2.86
CA PHE A 225 12.58 -8.48 2.28
C PHE A 225 11.07 -8.58 2.01
N GLY A 226 10.61 -9.69 1.39
CA GLY A 226 9.19 -9.86 1.05
C GLY A 226 8.30 -9.95 2.27
N SER A 227 8.71 -10.70 3.29
CA SER A 227 7.95 -10.82 4.54
C SER A 227 7.86 -9.48 5.28
N GLN A 228 8.95 -8.71 5.35
CA GLN A 228 8.93 -7.37 5.92
C GLN A 228 8.06 -6.41 5.10
N LEU A 229 8.13 -6.44 3.76
CA LEU A 229 7.29 -5.58 2.92
C LEU A 229 5.80 -5.87 3.15
N VAL A 230 5.38 -7.13 3.17
CA VAL A 230 3.98 -7.50 3.46
C VAL A 230 3.59 -6.99 4.84
N ARG A 231 4.39 -7.27 5.88
CA ARG A 231 4.07 -6.84 7.24
C ARG A 231 3.95 -5.33 7.39
N LEU A 232 4.91 -4.59 6.85
CA LEU A 232 4.94 -3.13 6.98
C LEU A 232 3.85 -2.44 6.14
N ARG A 233 3.62 -2.94 4.92
CA ARG A 233 2.87 -2.21 3.90
C ARG A 233 1.54 -2.85 3.49
N ALA A 234 1.19 -4.02 4.01
CA ALA A 234 -0.14 -4.60 3.89
C ALA A 234 -0.80 -4.84 5.24
N LEU A 235 -0.01 -5.25 6.25
CA LEU A 235 -0.52 -5.40 7.61
C LEU A 235 -0.45 -4.09 8.41
N SER A 236 0.09 -3.00 7.83
CA SER A 236 0.16 -1.66 8.45
C SER A 236 0.88 -1.65 9.81
N ALA A 237 2.07 -2.29 9.87
CA ALA A 237 2.90 -2.28 11.07
C ALA A 237 3.60 -0.92 11.24
N VAL A 238 2.90 0.04 11.83
CA VAL A 238 3.25 1.47 11.84
C VAL A 238 4.56 1.76 12.57
N ASP A 239 4.81 1.07 13.71
CA ASP A 239 6.00 1.30 14.53
C ASP A 239 7.07 0.21 14.35
N GLU A 240 7.31 -0.20 13.09
CA GLU A 240 8.39 -1.12 12.77
C GLU A 240 9.34 -0.52 11.72
N LEU A 241 10.61 -0.97 11.73
CA LEU A 241 11.62 -0.53 10.76
C LEU A 241 11.75 -1.52 9.60
N PRO A 242 11.82 -1.03 8.33
CA PRO A 242 12.17 -1.84 7.18
C PRO A 242 13.68 -2.10 7.08
N THR A 243 14.21 -2.94 7.95
CA THR A 243 15.65 -3.22 8.05
C THR A 243 16.25 -3.88 6.81
N SER A 244 15.41 -4.50 5.96
CA SER A 244 15.82 -5.12 4.71
C SER A 244 15.57 -4.25 3.46
N GLU A 245 15.12 -2.98 3.61
CA GLU A 245 14.92 -2.06 2.47
C GLU A 245 16.28 -1.45 2.02
N PRO A 246 16.84 -1.86 0.87
CA PRO A 246 18.20 -1.52 0.51
C PRO A 246 18.44 -0.04 0.21
N ARG A 247 17.37 0.73 -0.07
CA ARG A 247 17.47 2.15 -0.41
C ARG A 247 17.17 3.07 0.77
N LEU A 248 16.80 2.53 1.92
CA LEU A 248 16.46 3.34 3.08
C LEU A 248 17.70 4.03 3.66
N ALA A 249 18.81 3.30 3.78
CA ALA A 249 20.05 3.83 4.32
C ALA A 249 20.56 5.05 3.54
N GLY A 250 20.52 4.98 2.21
CA GLY A 250 20.86 6.13 1.35
C GLY A 250 19.92 7.32 1.53
N ALA A 251 18.61 7.07 1.62
CA ALA A 251 17.63 8.14 1.86
C ALA A 251 17.85 8.83 3.22
N ILE A 252 18.22 8.07 4.24
CA ILE A 252 18.55 8.61 5.58
C ILE A 252 19.85 9.42 5.52
N ARG A 253 20.92 8.86 4.92
CA ARG A 253 22.16 9.61 4.72
C ARG A 253 21.91 10.99 4.13
N ASP A 254 21.16 11.04 3.04
CA ASP A 254 20.88 12.28 2.31
C ASP A 254 20.02 13.27 3.11
N ALA A 255 18.96 12.76 3.77
CA ALA A 255 18.05 13.59 4.56
C ALA A 255 18.69 14.18 5.84
N TYR A 256 19.61 13.43 6.46
CA TYR A 256 20.31 13.84 7.69
C TYR A 256 21.70 14.44 7.44
N GLY A 257 22.16 14.50 6.19
CA GLY A 257 23.47 15.02 5.83
C GLY A 257 24.64 14.18 6.43
N LEU A 258 24.46 12.86 6.49
CA LEU A 258 25.49 11.98 7.04
C LEU A 258 26.62 11.76 6.00
N SER A 259 27.85 11.59 6.48
CA SER A 259 29.01 11.31 5.62
C SER A 259 28.97 9.94 4.95
N SER A 260 28.24 8.97 5.54
CA SER A 260 28.05 7.61 5.04
C SER A 260 26.67 7.10 5.37
N GLU A 261 26.24 6.03 4.70
CA GLU A 261 25.01 5.32 5.05
C GLU A 261 25.10 4.76 6.48
N PRO A 262 24.03 4.91 7.29
CA PRO A 262 24.01 4.35 8.64
C PRO A 262 23.97 2.82 8.58
N ASP A 263 24.72 2.18 9.46
CA ASP A 263 24.53 0.78 9.80
C ASP A 263 23.22 0.54 10.56
N LEU A 264 22.93 -0.71 10.85
CA LEU A 264 21.68 -1.08 11.53
C LEU A 264 21.55 -0.46 12.92
N GLU A 265 22.62 -0.48 13.72
CA GLU A 265 22.64 0.05 15.09
C GLU A 265 22.36 1.56 15.08
N LYS A 266 23.03 2.29 14.21
CA LYS A 266 22.84 3.74 14.04
C LYS A 266 21.43 4.07 13.52
N LEU A 267 20.91 3.23 12.61
CA LEU A 267 19.54 3.37 12.12
C LEU A 267 18.52 3.16 13.24
N GLU A 268 18.65 2.11 14.02
CA GLU A 268 17.76 1.82 15.16
C GLU A 268 17.81 2.94 16.20
N HIS A 269 19.01 3.40 16.56
CA HIS A 269 19.18 4.52 17.49
C HIS A 269 18.51 5.82 16.98
N LEU A 270 18.70 6.15 15.70
CA LEU A 270 18.06 7.31 15.09
C LEU A 270 16.54 7.18 15.13
N ALA A 271 16.04 6.00 14.81
CA ALA A 271 14.61 5.71 14.67
C ALA A 271 13.85 5.66 16.01
N GLU A 272 14.53 5.65 17.16
CA GLU A 272 13.86 5.76 18.45
C GLU A 272 13.07 7.07 18.59
N LYS A 273 13.55 8.17 17.98
CA LYS A 273 12.86 9.46 17.95
C LYS A 273 11.57 9.43 17.11
N TRP A 274 11.43 8.45 16.22
CA TRP A 274 10.29 8.36 15.29
C TRP A 274 9.11 7.57 15.87
N ARG A 275 9.26 6.96 17.05
CA ARG A 275 8.17 6.21 17.69
C ARG A 275 6.97 7.12 17.96
N PRO A 276 5.75 6.58 17.80
CA PRO A 276 5.38 5.22 17.36
C PRO A 276 5.11 5.10 15.84
N TYR A 277 5.76 5.93 14.99
CA TYR A 277 5.49 6.01 13.55
C TYR A 277 6.74 5.73 12.69
N ARG A 278 7.61 4.81 13.13
CA ARG A 278 8.89 4.54 12.45
C ARG A 278 8.73 4.18 10.98
N MET A 279 7.76 3.34 10.63
CA MET A 279 7.47 3.00 9.23
C MET A 279 7.00 4.22 8.42
N TRP A 280 6.21 5.11 9.01
CA TRP A 280 5.74 6.30 8.32
C TRP A 280 6.90 7.24 7.96
N VAL A 281 7.82 7.47 8.89
CA VAL A 281 9.03 8.27 8.61
C VAL A 281 9.83 7.65 7.47
N CYS A 282 10.03 6.31 7.49
CA CYS A 282 10.74 5.61 6.42
C CYS A 282 10.06 5.78 5.05
N VAL A 283 8.72 5.75 4.99
CA VAL A 283 7.99 5.99 3.73
C VAL A 283 8.15 7.43 3.25
N CYS A 284 8.07 8.42 4.15
CA CYS A 284 8.28 9.83 3.79
C CYS A 284 9.70 10.07 3.28
N LEU A 285 10.73 9.53 3.94
CA LEU A 285 12.12 9.59 3.48
C LEU A 285 12.30 8.97 2.09
N ARG A 286 11.68 7.81 1.86
CA ARG A 286 11.71 7.15 0.55
C ARG A 286 10.98 7.95 -0.53
N ARG A 287 9.85 8.59 -0.18
CA ARG A 287 9.10 9.47 -1.08
C ARG A 287 9.94 10.65 -1.55
N THR A 288 10.68 11.30 -0.65
CA THR A 288 11.59 12.39 -0.98
C THR A 288 12.68 11.95 -1.95
N ALA A 289 13.35 10.81 -1.66
CA ALA A 289 14.42 10.28 -2.50
C ALA A 289 13.97 9.83 -3.90
N SER A 290 12.67 9.58 -4.10
CA SER A 290 12.06 9.15 -5.36
C SER A 290 11.49 10.33 -6.18
N GLY A 291 11.75 11.58 -5.82
CA GLY A 291 11.20 12.76 -6.49
C GLY A 291 9.69 12.92 -6.30
N GLY A 292 9.14 12.43 -5.19
CA GLY A 292 7.72 12.58 -4.83
C GLY A 292 6.78 11.51 -5.36
N VAL A 293 7.22 10.63 -6.26
CA VAL A 293 6.39 9.55 -6.81
C VAL A 293 6.44 8.33 -5.91
N GLY A 294 5.30 7.90 -5.39
CA GLY A 294 5.18 6.67 -4.59
C GLY A 294 5.43 5.40 -5.41
N MET A 295 5.92 4.35 -4.77
CA MET A 295 6.24 3.07 -5.39
C MET A 295 5.01 2.18 -5.69
N MET A 296 3.80 2.68 -5.45
CA MET A 296 2.55 1.98 -5.72
C MET A 296 1.80 2.71 -6.83
N HIS A 297 1.97 2.24 -8.07
CA HIS A 297 1.08 2.69 -9.14
C HIS A 297 -0.18 1.83 -9.09
N SER A 298 -1.30 2.48 -8.81
CA SER A 298 -2.62 1.96 -9.18
C SER A 298 -2.64 1.76 -10.69
N SER A 299 -3.33 0.74 -11.15
CA SER A 299 -3.61 0.48 -12.57
C SER A 299 -4.51 1.54 -13.24
N ALA A 300 -4.52 2.77 -12.72
CA ALA A 300 -5.21 3.88 -13.34
C ALA A 300 -4.54 4.24 -14.67
N THR A 301 -5.23 4.02 -15.75
CA THR A 301 -4.88 4.48 -17.08
C THR A 301 -4.85 6.01 -17.09
N ARG A 302 -3.72 6.62 -17.48
CA ARG A 302 -3.74 8.03 -17.91
C ARG A 302 -4.68 8.11 -19.12
N PRO A 303 -5.66 9.03 -19.15
CA PRO A 303 -6.38 9.31 -20.39
C PRO A 303 -5.34 9.79 -21.42
N GLY A 304 -5.39 9.18 -22.62
CA GLY A 304 -4.65 9.60 -23.80
C GLY A 304 -5.18 10.92 -24.37
#